data_88bc8948f2f3ecb0b1fefca3136c3900
#
_entry.id   88bc8948f2f3ecb0b1fefca3136c3900
#
_cell.length_a   1.000
_cell.length_b   1.000
_cell.length_c   1.000
_cell.angle_alpha   90.00
_cell.angle_beta   90.00
_cell.angle_gamma   90.00
#
_symmetry.space_group_name_H-M   'P 1'
#
loop_
_entity.id
_entity.type
_entity.pdbx_description
1 polymer ?
#
loop_
_entity_poly.entity_id
_entity_poly.type
_entity_poly.pdbx_seq_one_letter_code
_entity_poly.pdbx_strand_id
1 'polypeptide(L)'
;TLTGPCPYFLSYAQLDLTLPVEQAFLDEVGEDYGLSREKLLYNGGYYISAWDLDKQFVMTKNEHYWDVDSLTLNTLQWEFISDSISKLEMFQRGNVTAVTLGSEEVASIRGGDWEDYVYLSEKTATTYWYSFNFASKNPELAAAVQNENFRKAIFTAIDAVTLSAIWEPNDPAFFCRYTLLPEGVMFDNEGKDYTDYGRLKEYKGTDPFNTEKALEYMKAAVAELCEADGVTLKGVAPGKVDMLPITEFNVDGKLPIDIVYSSGSSDTEMKKATLVKNMLETYLGKENINVILGYSSNSFSAEVLDLGNWDICDDSYGFRYADPSANLNRCTSDYDITASAYDIPEYDAMVAAADATYDIGERYAAYAEAELYLLDHAYLKPYMSGGGSYNMTRLVPYSTPGGYFGLGRYKMKGALIQETPVTSEQHTQLKAQYDAEKAALANG
;
A
#
# COMPACT_ATOMS: atom_id res chain seq x y z
N THR A 1 31.42 -0.26 -6.18
CA THR A 1 31.43 0.39 -7.50
C THR A 1 30.10 0.10 -8.18
N LEU A 2 29.39 1.11 -8.64
CA LEU A 2 28.18 0.95 -9.43
C LEU A 2 28.55 0.55 -10.86
N THR A 3 27.70 -0.23 -11.51
CA THR A 3 27.87 -0.61 -12.92
C THR A 3 27.47 0.50 -13.90
N GLY A 4 26.70 1.48 -13.42
CA GLY A 4 26.26 2.65 -14.17
C GLY A 4 25.76 3.76 -13.24
N PRO A 5 25.32 4.92 -13.78
CA PRO A 5 24.68 5.96 -13.01
C PRO A 5 23.42 5.45 -12.30
N CYS A 6 23.19 5.90 -11.07
CA CYS A 6 21.99 5.58 -10.28
C CYS A 6 21.54 6.85 -9.58
N PRO A 7 20.61 7.62 -10.14
CA PRO A 7 20.19 8.91 -9.60
C PRO A 7 19.54 8.81 -8.21
N TYR A 8 18.99 7.66 -7.87
CA TYR A 8 18.33 7.37 -6.58
C TYR A 8 19.21 6.58 -5.59
N PHE A 9 20.53 6.47 -5.84
CA PHE A 9 21.44 5.62 -5.04
C PHE A 9 21.38 5.94 -3.53
N LEU A 10 21.30 7.20 -3.15
CA LEU A 10 21.30 7.57 -1.73
C LEU A 10 20.02 7.09 -1.01
N SER A 11 18.87 7.10 -1.68
CA SER A 11 17.65 6.55 -1.10
C SER A 11 17.69 5.01 -1.09
N TYR A 12 18.28 4.40 -2.10
CA TYR A 12 18.48 2.96 -2.15
C TYR A 12 19.43 2.48 -1.04
N ALA A 13 20.49 3.23 -0.76
CA ALA A 13 21.43 2.93 0.32
C ALA A 13 20.83 3.03 1.74
N GLN A 14 19.58 3.50 1.88
CA GLN A 14 18.85 3.51 3.14
C GLN A 14 18.06 2.20 3.40
N LEU A 15 18.03 1.27 2.45
CA LEU A 15 17.34 0.00 2.62
C LEU A 15 18.10 -0.90 3.61
N ASP A 16 17.36 -1.71 4.35
CA ASP A 16 17.90 -2.69 5.29
C ASP A 16 18.84 -3.69 4.64
N LEU A 17 18.56 -4.10 3.41
CA LEU A 17 19.40 -5.01 2.61
C LEU A 17 20.80 -4.44 2.28
N THR A 18 21.03 -3.14 2.47
CA THR A 18 22.34 -2.49 2.26
C THR A 18 23.18 -2.40 3.54
N LEU A 19 22.67 -2.86 4.67
CA LEU A 19 23.40 -2.87 5.92
C LEU A 19 24.57 -3.85 5.88
N PRO A 20 25.74 -3.46 6.43
CA PRO A 20 26.89 -4.35 6.48
C PRO A 20 26.65 -5.51 7.45
N VAL A 21 27.08 -6.70 7.05
CA VAL A 21 27.09 -7.91 7.89
C VAL A 21 28.53 -8.36 8.05
N GLU A 22 28.91 -8.74 9.28
CA GLU A 22 30.23 -9.28 9.57
C GLU A 22 30.30 -10.75 9.11
N GLN A 23 31.16 -11.03 8.14
CA GLN A 23 31.18 -12.32 7.45
C GLN A 23 31.58 -13.48 8.37
N ALA A 24 32.57 -13.30 9.24
CA ALA A 24 33.03 -14.38 10.11
C ALA A 24 31.93 -14.79 11.12
N PHE A 25 31.16 -13.83 11.63
CA PHE A 25 30.03 -14.13 12.49
C PHE A 25 28.90 -14.82 11.72
N LEU A 26 28.61 -14.37 10.49
CA LEU A 26 27.61 -15.03 9.65
C LEU A 26 27.98 -16.49 9.36
N ASP A 27 29.26 -16.75 9.07
CA ASP A 27 29.76 -18.10 8.82
C ASP A 27 29.69 -18.98 10.10
N GLU A 28 29.89 -18.38 11.29
CA GLU A 28 29.78 -19.07 12.57
C GLU A 28 28.34 -19.46 12.91
N VAL A 29 27.39 -18.51 12.75
CA VAL A 29 25.99 -18.73 13.17
C VAL A 29 25.15 -19.42 12.10
N GLY A 30 25.55 -19.32 10.83
CA GLY A 30 24.89 -20.00 9.70
C GLY A 30 23.40 -19.65 9.58
N GLU A 31 22.57 -20.68 9.45
CA GLU A 31 21.11 -20.57 9.30
C GLU A 31 20.40 -20.00 10.53
N ASP A 32 21.07 -19.97 11.70
CA ASP A 32 20.52 -19.38 12.91
C ASP A 32 20.60 -17.84 12.91
N TYR A 33 21.25 -17.20 11.94
CA TYR A 33 21.38 -15.75 11.90
C TYR A 33 20.01 -15.05 11.97
N GLY A 34 19.85 -14.20 12.97
CA GLY A 34 18.60 -13.44 13.20
C GLY A 34 17.48 -14.20 13.91
N LEU A 35 17.64 -15.48 14.24
CA LEU A 35 16.62 -16.26 14.95
C LEU A 35 16.56 -16.00 16.47
N SER A 36 17.59 -15.41 17.03
CA SER A 36 17.60 -14.94 18.41
C SER A 36 18.52 -13.71 18.55
N ARG A 37 18.40 -12.99 19.66
CA ARG A 37 19.22 -11.80 19.94
C ARG A 37 20.72 -12.13 20.06
N GLU A 38 21.07 -13.33 20.48
CA GLU A 38 22.46 -13.82 20.59
C GLU A 38 23.07 -14.19 19.24
N LYS A 39 22.24 -14.37 18.22
CA LYS A 39 22.60 -14.68 16.84
C LYS A 39 22.60 -13.45 15.94
N LEU A 40 22.81 -12.27 16.53
CA LEU A 40 22.92 -10.99 15.83
C LEU A 40 24.12 -10.20 16.36
N LEU A 41 24.80 -9.47 15.47
CA LEU A 41 25.71 -8.38 15.86
C LEU A 41 25.02 -7.03 15.67
N TYR A 42 25.36 -6.10 16.55
CA TYR A 42 24.72 -4.79 16.59
C TYR A 42 25.72 -3.67 16.38
N ASN A 43 25.52 -2.85 15.36
CA ASN A 43 26.26 -1.62 15.11
C ASN A 43 25.34 -0.37 15.13
N GLY A 44 24.04 -0.56 15.39
CA GLY A 44 23.04 0.51 15.47
C GLY A 44 22.99 1.18 16.83
N GLY A 45 22.13 2.19 16.98
CA GLY A 45 21.93 2.96 18.20
C GLY A 45 21.31 2.16 19.36
N TYR A 46 20.66 1.04 19.06
CA TYR A 46 20.04 0.15 20.02
C TYR A 46 20.34 -1.30 19.69
N TYR A 47 20.36 -2.16 20.70
CA TYR A 47 20.45 -3.60 20.56
C TYR A 47 19.29 -4.30 21.28
N ILE A 48 18.89 -5.48 20.82
CA ILE A 48 17.81 -6.26 21.43
C ILE A 48 18.30 -6.80 22.78
N SER A 49 17.69 -6.33 23.87
CA SER A 49 18.01 -6.77 25.23
C SER A 49 17.04 -7.83 25.75
N ALA A 50 15.79 -7.85 25.29
CA ALA A 50 14.83 -8.90 25.55
C ALA A 50 13.95 -9.14 24.31
N TRP A 51 13.67 -10.41 24.05
CA TRP A 51 12.78 -10.85 22.98
C TRP A 51 11.96 -12.03 23.49
N ASP A 52 10.76 -11.74 23.94
CA ASP A 52 9.79 -12.72 24.41
C ASP A 52 8.63 -12.73 23.38
N LEU A 53 8.60 -13.77 22.55
CA LEU A 53 7.57 -13.94 21.54
C LEU A 53 6.19 -13.88 22.21
N ASP A 54 5.26 -13.18 21.59
CA ASP A 54 3.88 -12.98 22.06
C ASP A 54 3.70 -12.10 23.32
N LYS A 55 4.77 -11.53 23.89
CA LYS A 55 4.66 -10.63 25.04
C LYS A 55 5.31 -9.29 24.83
N GLN A 56 6.65 -9.27 24.64
CA GLN A 56 7.39 -8.01 24.56
C GLN A 56 8.62 -8.12 23.68
N PHE A 57 9.00 -6.98 23.14
CA PHE A 57 10.26 -6.76 22.45
C PHE A 57 10.94 -5.53 23.06
N VAL A 58 12.17 -5.68 23.57
CA VAL A 58 12.89 -4.60 24.25
C VAL A 58 14.23 -4.37 23.59
N MET A 59 14.50 -3.11 23.27
CA MET A 59 15.81 -2.65 22.80
C MET A 59 16.40 -1.68 23.83
N THR A 60 17.71 -1.83 24.10
CA THR A 60 18.47 -0.96 24.99
C THR A 60 19.48 -0.15 24.21
N LYS A 61 19.71 1.08 24.63
CA LYS A 61 20.70 2.00 24.05
C LYS A 61 22.08 1.34 23.97
N ASN A 62 22.71 1.47 22.81
CA ASN A 62 24.07 0.99 22.57
C ASN A 62 25.07 2.11 22.86
N GLU A 63 25.74 2.02 24.01
CA GLU A 63 26.73 3.01 24.43
C GLU A 63 27.99 3.05 23.52
N HIS A 64 28.15 2.06 22.62
CA HIS A 64 29.23 2.02 21.65
C HIS A 64 28.82 2.55 20.26
N TYR A 65 27.58 3.03 20.14
CA TYR A 65 27.13 3.61 18.90
C TYR A 65 27.91 4.88 18.56
N TRP A 66 28.36 5.02 17.31
CA TRP A 66 29.20 6.13 16.90
C TRP A 66 28.60 7.53 17.14
N ASP A 67 27.27 7.63 17.19
CA ASP A 67 26.52 8.88 17.40
C ASP A 67 25.60 8.74 18.64
N VAL A 68 26.16 8.20 19.72
CA VAL A 68 25.44 7.89 20.96
C VAL A 68 24.82 9.13 21.62
N ASP A 69 25.43 10.28 21.47
CA ASP A 69 24.96 11.55 22.03
C ASP A 69 23.64 12.03 21.39
N SER A 70 23.33 11.57 20.18
CA SER A 70 22.05 11.86 19.53
C SER A 70 20.88 11.00 20.07
N LEU A 71 21.15 9.99 20.87
CA LEU A 71 20.15 9.08 21.44
C LEU A 71 19.69 9.55 22.81
N THR A 72 18.47 10.04 22.87
CA THR A 72 17.85 10.61 24.09
C THR A 72 17.15 9.56 24.95
N LEU A 73 16.70 8.45 24.35
CA LEU A 73 15.99 7.38 25.03
C LEU A 73 16.94 6.23 25.40
N ASN A 74 16.81 5.68 26.60
CA ASN A 74 17.64 4.55 27.06
C ASN A 74 17.05 3.20 26.65
N THR A 75 15.72 3.11 26.56
CA THR A 75 15.01 1.87 26.29
C THR A 75 13.83 2.13 25.37
N LEU A 76 13.65 1.24 24.40
CA LEU A 76 12.49 1.16 23.54
C LEU A 76 11.82 -0.18 23.82
N GLN A 77 10.53 -0.16 24.16
CA GLN A 77 9.80 -1.37 24.48
C GLN A 77 8.49 -1.42 23.73
N TRP A 78 8.19 -2.56 23.15
CA TRP A 78 6.92 -2.88 22.54
C TRP A 78 6.22 -3.96 23.33
N GLU A 79 4.97 -3.70 23.71
CA GLU A 79 4.06 -4.66 24.33
C GLU A 79 3.11 -5.22 23.29
N PHE A 80 2.98 -6.54 23.24
CA PHE A 80 2.01 -7.21 22.35
C PHE A 80 0.67 -7.35 23.07
N ILE A 81 -0.29 -6.51 22.71
CA ILE A 81 -1.60 -6.43 23.36
C ILE A 81 -2.66 -6.73 22.29
N SER A 82 -3.35 -7.84 22.47
CA SER A 82 -4.40 -8.29 21.53
C SER A 82 -5.73 -7.57 21.72
N ASP A 83 -6.01 -7.07 22.94
CA ASP A 83 -7.26 -6.38 23.25
C ASP A 83 -7.12 -4.86 23.12
N SER A 84 -7.95 -4.29 22.24
CA SER A 84 -7.95 -2.87 21.91
C SER A 84 -8.29 -1.96 23.09
N ILE A 85 -9.28 -2.32 23.90
CA ILE A 85 -9.69 -1.53 25.07
C ILE A 85 -8.54 -1.44 26.08
N SER A 86 -7.82 -2.54 26.29
CA SER A 86 -6.65 -2.60 27.16
C SER A 86 -5.54 -1.65 26.71
N LYS A 87 -5.33 -1.47 25.39
CA LYS A 87 -4.32 -0.53 24.86
C LYS A 87 -4.62 0.91 25.27
N LEU A 88 -5.87 1.35 25.10
CA LEU A 88 -6.29 2.69 25.49
C LEU A 88 -6.13 2.94 26.99
N GLU A 89 -6.58 2.01 27.83
CA GLU A 89 -6.41 2.11 29.28
C GLU A 89 -4.91 2.16 29.71
N MET A 90 -4.06 1.38 29.10
CA MET A 90 -2.61 1.40 29.39
C MET A 90 -2.00 2.76 29.06
N PHE A 91 -2.40 3.38 27.94
CA PHE A 91 -1.98 4.73 27.60
C PHE A 91 -2.48 5.75 28.60
N GLN A 92 -3.75 5.69 28.97
CA GLN A 92 -4.37 6.60 29.95
C GLN A 92 -3.67 6.53 31.32
N ARG A 93 -3.28 5.34 31.76
CA ARG A 93 -2.53 5.11 33.01
C ARG A 93 -1.04 5.46 32.90
N GLY A 94 -0.53 5.79 31.71
CA GLY A 94 0.89 6.11 31.50
C GLY A 94 1.81 4.88 31.36
N ASN A 95 1.26 3.69 31.19
CA ASN A 95 2.04 2.45 31.05
C ASN A 95 2.70 2.32 29.68
N VAL A 96 2.11 2.94 28.64
CA VAL A 96 2.68 3.04 27.28
C VAL A 96 2.77 4.49 26.83
N THR A 97 3.79 4.79 26.04
CA THR A 97 4.09 6.15 25.57
C THR A 97 3.25 6.55 24.35
N ALA A 98 2.86 5.59 23.53
CA ALA A 98 2.06 5.80 22.33
C ALA A 98 1.12 4.62 22.09
N VAL A 99 -0.02 4.91 21.45
CA VAL A 99 -1.02 3.91 21.09
C VAL A 99 -1.68 4.29 19.76
N THR A 100 -1.95 3.29 18.93
CA THR A 100 -2.79 3.42 17.75
C THR A 100 -4.18 2.89 18.08
N LEU A 101 -5.21 3.68 17.76
CA LEU A 101 -6.61 3.42 18.05
C LEU A 101 -7.38 3.01 16.80
N GLY A 102 -8.31 2.11 16.93
CA GLY A 102 -9.34 1.83 15.93
C GLY A 102 -10.52 2.80 16.03
N SER A 103 -11.43 2.72 15.09
CA SER A 103 -12.63 3.58 15.05
C SER A 103 -13.54 3.41 16.28
N GLU A 104 -13.60 2.23 16.86
CA GLU A 104 -14.42 1.94 18.05
C GLU A 104 -13.84 2.63 19.30
N GLU A 105 -12.52 2.57 19.50
CA GLU A 105 -11.86 3.25 20.62
C GLU A 105 -11.99 4.77 20.49
N VAL A 106 -11.83 5.32 19.29
CA VAL A 106 -12.04 6.75 19.03
C VAL A 106 -13.46 7.14 19.35
N ALA A 107 -14.47 6.35 18.93
CA ALA A 107 -15.85 6.59 19.25
C ALA A 107 -16.13 6.56 20.77
N SER A 108 -15.45 5.70 21.53
CA SER A 108 -15.62 5.56 22.97
C SER A 108 -15.12 6.75 23.79
N ILE A 109 -14.17 7.52 23.28
CA ILE A 109 -13.59 8.69 23.97
C ILE A 109 -14.12 10.01 23.45
N ARG A 110 -14.95 10.00 22.40
CA ARG A 110 -15.57 11.20 21.82
C ARG A 110 -16.48 11.90 22.84
N GLY A 111 -16.30 13.21 23.00
CA GLY A 111 -17.01 14.03 23.99
C GLY A 111 -16.48 13.89 25.43
N GLY A 112 -15.38 13.13 25.65
CA GLY A 112 -14.75 12.96 26.96
C GLY A 112 -13.42 13.68 27.07
N ASP A 113 -12.77 13.54 28.26
CA ASP A 113 -11.53 14.23 28.62
C ASP A 113 -10.33 13.88 27.74
N TRP A 114 -10.43 12.83 26.93
CA TRP A 114 -9.33 12.31 26.11
C TRP A 114 -9.48 12.63 24.62
N GLU A 115 -10.59 13.24 24.17
CA GLU A 115 -10.84 13.55 22.76
C GLU A 115 -9.76 14.47 22.17
N ASP A 116 -9.34 15.49 22.93
CA ASP A 116 -8.35 16.48 22.47
C ASP A 116 -6.94 15.91 22.24
N TYR A 117 -6.67 14.68 22.70
CA TYR A 117 -5.37 14.01 22.56
C TYR A 117 -5.32 13.04 21.36
N VAL A 118 -6.42 12.88 20.63
CA VAL A 118 -6.48 12.03 19.45
C VAL A 118 -6.16 12.84 18.22
N TYR A 119 -5.23 12.38 17.43
CA TYR A 119 -4.93 12.98 16.13
C TYR A 119 -4.83 11.91 15.04
N LEU A 120 -5.15 12.31 13.81
CA LEU A 120 -4.99 11.47 12.63
C LEU A 120 -3.54 11.58 12.14
N SER A 121 -2.85 10.44 11.98
CA SER A 121 -1.50 10.42 11.41
C SER A 121 -1.52 10.76 9.92
N GLU A 122 -0.36 11.09 9.38
CA GLU A 122 -0.21 11.39 7.96
C GLU A 122 -0.41 10.14 7.09
N LYS A 123 -0.68 10.40 5.82
CA LYS A 123 -0.62 9.36 4.79
C LYS A 123 0.80 8.82 4.66
N THR A 124 0.91 7.54 4.39
CA THR A 124 2.20 6.91 4.08
C THR A 124 2.46 6.91 2.56
N ALA A 125 3.65 6.48 2.19
CA ALA A 125 3.99 6.24 0.79
C ALA A 125 3.41 4.91 0.24
N THR A 126 2.46 4.30 0.94
CA THR A 126 1.76 3.10 0.48
C THR A 126 0.57 3.49 -0.39
N THR A 127 0.41 2.83 -1.52
CA THR A 127 -0.78 2.92 -2.37
C THR A 127 -1.49 1.57 -2.35
N TYR A 128 -2.82 1.61 -2.26
CA TYR A 128 -3.71 0.47 -2.47
C TYR A 128 -4.35 0.59 -3.84
N TRP A 129 -4.43 -0.52 -4.58
CA TRP A 129 -5.05 -0.57 -5.90
C TRP A 129 -5.76 -1.89 -6.15
N TYR A 130 -6.75 -1.85 -7.02
CA TYR A 130 -7.34 -3.06 -7.58
C TYR A 130 -6.56 -3.49 -8.81
N SER A 131 -6.36 -4.80 -8.95
CA SER A 131 -5.77 -5.41 -10.13
C SER A 131 -6.53 -6.66 -10.56
N PHE A 132 -6.36 -7.05 -11.83
CA PHE A 132 -6.82 -8.32 -12.37
C PHE A 132 -5.69 -9.34 -12.36
N ASN A 133 -6.07 -10.61 -12.27
CA ASN A 133 -5.18 -11.70 -12.61
C ASN A 133 -5.25 -11.98 -14.13
N PHE A 134 -4.25 -11.52 -14.87
CA PHE A 134 -4.19 -11.72 -16.33
C PHE A 134 -3.89 -13.17 -16.72
N ALA A 135 -3.42 -14.00 -15.77
CA ALA A 135 -3.27 -15.46 -15.89
C ALA A 135 -4.34 -16.23 -15.10
N SER A 136 -5.54 -15.66 -14.96
CA SER A 136 -6.62 -16.29 -14.20
C SER A 136 -6.91 -17.70 -14.68
N LYS A 137 -7.19 -18.60 -13.73
CA LYS A 137 -7.69 -19.95 -13.98
C LYS A 137 -9.13 -19.95 -14.51
N ASN A 138 -9.87 -18.86 -14.27
CA ASN A 138 -11.22 -18.66 -14.77
C ASN A 138 -11.20 -18.27 -16.26
N PRO A 139 -11.65 -19.15 -17.18
CA PRO A 139 -11.58 -18.87 -18.60
C PRO A 139 -12.49 -17.71 -19.04
N GLU A 140 -13.55 -17.38 -18.31
CA GLU A 140 -14.41 -16.23 -18.59
C GLU A 140 -13.63 -14.93 -18.33
N LEU A 141 -12.94 -14.83 -17.17
CA LEU A 141 -12.12 -13.66 -16.91
C LEU A 141 -10.89 -13.62 -17.81
N ALA A 142 -10.20 -14.74 -18.03
CA ALA A 142 -9.03 -14.79 -18.89
C ALA A 142 -9.32 -14.23 -20.30
N ALA A 143 -10.54 -14.45 -20.81
CA ALA A 143 -10.99 -13.84 -22.08
C ALA A 143 -11.38 -12.36 -21.91
N ALA A 144 -12.16 -12.04 -20.87
CA ALA A 144 -12.73 -10.71 -20.68
C ALA A 144 -11.69 -9.67 -20.30
N VAL A 145 -10.68 -10.04 -19.51
CA VAL A 145 -9.64 -9.11 -19.01
C VAL A 145 -8.74 -8.56 -20.14
N GLN A 146 -8.67 -9.24 -21.29
CA GLN A 146 -7.96 -8.74 -22.46
C GLN A 146 -8.71 -7.57 -23.13
N ASN A 147 -10.02 -7.46 -22.90
CA ASN A 147 -10.84 -6.39 -23.45
C ASN A 147 -10.74 -5.11 -22.63
N GLU A 148 -10.30 -4.01 -23.26
CA GLU A 148 -10.11 -2.73 -22.56
C GLU A 148 -11.42 -2.14 -22.04
N ASN A 149 -12.52 -2.26 -22.80
CA ASN A 149 -13.83 -1.78 -22.36
C ASN A 149 -14.31 -2.54 -21.11
N PHE A 150 -14.02 -3.83 -21.01
CA PHE A 150 -14.32 -4.62 -19.82
C PHE A 150 -13.53 -4.11 -18.59
N ARG A 151 -12.21 -3.92 -18.73
CA ARG A 151 -11.39 -3.39 -17.63
C ARG A 151 -11.86 -2.01 -17.20
N LYS A 152 -12.12 -1.12 -18.17
CA LYS A 152 -12.65 0.23 -17.90
C LYS A 152 -14.01 0.18 -17.21
N ALA A 153 -14.91 -0.72 -17.61
CA ALA A 153 -16.21 -0.89 -16.95
C ALA A 153 -16.05 -1.22 -15.47
N ILE A 154 -15.25 -2.23 -15.15
CA ILE A 154 -15.00 -2.66 -13.77
C ILE A 154 -14.42 -1.51 -12.92
N PHE A 155 -13.34 -0.88 -13.36
CA PHE A 155 -12.64 0.09 -12.54
C PHE A 155 -13.34 1.46 -12.45
N THR A 156 -14.13 1.82 -13.48
CA THR A 156 -14.94 3.04 -13.41
C THR A 156 -16.18 2.88 -12.52
N ALA A 157 -16.60 1.64 -12.24
CA ALA A 157 -17.71 1.34 -11.33
C ALA A 157 -17.31 1.30 -9.84
N ILE A 158 -16.03 1.33 -9.51
CA ILE A 158 -15.55 1.27 -8.12
C ILE A 158 -15.40 2.70 -7.56
N ASP A 159 -16.17 3.02 -6.53
CA ASP A 159 -16.18 4.31 -5.81
C ASP A 159 -15.15 4.29 -4.68
N ALA A 160 -14.03 5.00 -4.87
CA ALA A 160 -12.96 5.10 -3.88
C ALA A 160 -13.40 5.81 -2.59
N VAL A 161 -14.27 6.80 -2.70
CA VAL A 161 -14.76 7.57 -1.54
C VAL A 161 -15.61 6.68 -0.63
N THR A 162 -16.55 5.92 -1.20
CA THR A 162 -17.38 4.97 -0.45
C THR A 162 -16.52 3.89 0.23
N LEU A 163 -15.47 3.39 -0.43
CA LEU A 163 -14.55 2.43 0.18
C LEU A 163 -13.76 3.05 1.32
N SER A 164 -13.23 4.25 1.14
CA SER A 164 -12.43 4.96 2.15
C SER A 164 -13.24 5.31 3.39
N ALA A 165 -14.57 5.46 3.28
CA ALA A 165 -15.46 5.70 4.42
C ALA A 165 -15.48 4.55 5.45
N ILE A 166 -14.95 3.36 5.11
CA ILE A 166 -14.77 2.27 6.07
C ILE A 166 -13.76 2.67 7.15
N TRP A 167 -12.72 3.42 6.78
CA TRP A 167 -11.64 3.86 7.67
C TRP A 167 -11.87 5.24 8.25
N GLU A 168 -12.30 6.19 7.42
CA GLU A 168 -12.55 7.58 7.84
C GLU A 168 -13.92 8.05 7.34
N PRO A 169 -14.98 7.81 8.14
CA PRO A 169 -16.33 8.17 7.73
C PRO A 169 -16.60 9.68 7.73
N ASN A 170 -15.79 10.50 8.43
CA ASN A 170 -15.99 11.93 8.52
C ASN A 170 -15.33 12.70 7.35
N ASP A 171 -14.22 12.19 6.84
CA ASP A 171 -13.51 12.75 5.67
C ASP A 171 -12.95 11.61 4.79
N PRO A 172 -13.81 10.82 4.13
CA PRO A 172 -13.35 9.69 3.35
C PRO A 172 -12.45 10.09 2.18
N ALA A 173 -12.62 11.29 1.63
CA ALA A 173 -11.78 11.79 0.55
C ALA A 173 -10.31 11.99 0.96
N PHE A 174 -10.03 12.14 2.27
CA PHE A 174 -8.67 12.25 2.78
C PHE A 174 -7.78 11.09 2.33
N PHE A 175 -8.31 9.85 2.31
CA PHE A 175 -7.53 8.67 1.93
C PHE A 175 -7.44 8.44 0.43
N CYS A 176 -8.34 9.00 -0.38
CA CYS A 176 -8.38 8.73 -1.81
C CYS A 176 -7.06 9.08 -2.51
N ARG A 177 -6.66 8.21 -3.43
CA ARG A 177 -5.50 8.36 -4.28
C ARG A 177 -5.79 7.73 -5.64
N TYR A 178 -5.51 8.47 -6.71
CA TYR A 178 -5.85 8.03 -8.08
C TYR A 178 -4.63 7.87 -8.98
N THR A 179 -3.42 8.05 -8.42
CA THR A 179 -2.14 7.70 -9.04
C THR A 179 -1.53 6.49 -8.32
N LEU A 180 -0.78 5.65 -9.02
CA LEU A 180 -0.10 4.52 -8.40
C LEU A 180 1.02 5.00 -7.48
N LEU A 181 1.76 6.02 -7.92
CA LEU A 181 2.81 6.62 -7.11
C LEU A 181 2.27 7.76 -6.26
N PRO A 182 2.75 7.88 -4.99
CA PRO A 182 2.28 8.89 -4.05
C PRO A 182 2.81 10.28 -4.38
N GLU A 183 1.96 11.28 -4.16
CA GLU A 183 2.37 12.69 -4.14
C GLU A 183 3.21 13.03 -2.90
N GLY A 184 4.06 14.05 -3.00
CA GLY A 184 4.84 14.57 -1.88
C GLY A 184 6.03 13.70 -1.45
N VAL A 185 6.42 12.71 -2.25
CA VAL A 185 7.44 11.71 -1.90
C VAL A 185 8.68 11.80 -2.78
N MET A 186 8.52 12.13 -4.04
CA MET A 186 9.59 12.22 -5.02
C MET A 186 9.59 13.56 -5.73
N PHE A 187 10.75 14.19 -5.75
CA PHE A 187 10.95 15.49 -6.36
C PHE A 187 12.16 15.45 -7.29
N ASP A 188 12.08 16.17 -8.40
CA ASP A 188 13.25 16.41 -9.26
C ASP A 188 14.20 17.45 -8.66
N ASN A 189 15.26 17.77 -9.40
CA ASN A 189 16.27 18.76 -8.97
C ASN A 189 15.74 20.20 -8.88
N GLU A 190 14.56 20.47 -9.44
CA GLU A 190 13.88 21.77 -9.39
C GLU A 190 12.78 21.81 -8.32
N GLY A 191 12.59 20.68 -7.60
CA GLY A 191 11.57 20.55 -6.56
C GLY A 191 10.17 20.24 -7.11
N LYS A 192 10.03 19.85 -8.38
CA LYS A 192 8.76 19.45 -8.97
C LYS A 192 8.44 18.02 -8.58
N ASP A 193 7.24 17.82 -8.03
CA ASP A 193 6.74 16.49 -7.65
C ASP A 193 6.55 15.60 -8.87
N TYR A 194 6.83 14.29 -8.72
CA TYR A 194 6.63 13.29 -9.77
C TYR A 194 5.19 13.30 -10.30
N THR A 195 4.20 13.40 -9.43
CA THR A 195 2.78 13.39 -9.83
C THR A 195 2.33 14.66 -10.57
N ASP A 196 3.20 15.67 -10.71
CA ASP A 196 2.95 16.87 -11.51
C ASP A 196 3.48 16.75 -12.95
N TYR A 197 4.06 15.60 -13.32
CA TYR A 197 4.51 15.34 -14.68
C TYR A 197 3.36 14.92 -15.60
N GLY A 198 3.40 15.39 -16.85
CA GLY A 198 2.44 15.04 -17.87
C GLY A 198 0.99 15.25 -17.43
N ARG A 199 0.13 14.29 -17.79
CA ARG A 199 -1.28 14.25 -17.39
C ARG A 199 -1.53 13.61 -16.01
N LEU A 200 -0.49 13.11 -15.30
CA LEU A 200 -0.66 12.58 -13.95
C LEU A 200 -1.28 13.62 -13.00
N LYS A 201 -0.95 14.91 -13.18
CA LYS A 201 -1.55 15.99 -12.41
C LYS A 201 -3.08 16.07 -12.52
N GLU A 202 -3.67 15.58 -13.62
CA GLU A 202 -5.12 15.52 -13.82
C GLU A 202 -5.73 14.34 -13.05
N TYR A 203 -5.03 13.20 -13.00
CA TYR A 203 -5.42 12.04 -12.19
C TYR A 203 -5.37 12.31 -10.68
N LYS A 204 -4.37 13.06 -10.23
CA LYS A 204 -4.12 13.38 -8.81
C LYS A 204 -5.35 13.89 -8.04
N GLY A 205 -6.24 14.66 -8.69
CA GLY A 205 -7.42 15.25 -8.06
C GLY A 205 -8.76 14.81 -8.65
N THR A 206 -8.77 13.82 -9.55
CA THR A 206 -9.97 13.43 -10.30
C THR A 206 -10.34 11.98 -10.01
N ASP A 207 -11.47 11.78 -9.31
CA ASP A 207 -12.03 10.44 -9.15
C ASP A 207 -12.53 9.92 -10.52
N PRO A 208 -12.02 8.77 -11.00
CA PRO A 208 -12.50 8.17 -12.25
C PRO A 208 -13.87 7.50 -12.10
N PHE A 209 -14.46 7.46 -10.90
CA PHE A 209 -15.76 6.85 -10.65
C PHE A 209 -16.87 7.54 -11.46
N ASN A 210 -17.59 6.75 -12.25
CA ASN A 210 -18.71 7.23 -13.05
C ASN A 210 -19.60 6.06 -13.50
N THR A 211 -20.78 5.93 -12.91
CA THR A 211 -21.68 4.80 -13.14
C THR A 211 -22.25 4.74 -14.57
N GLU A 212 -22.49 5.90 -15.19
CA GLU A 212 -23.01 5.96 -16.56
C GLU A 212 -21.95 5.49 -17.56
N LYS A 213 -20.72 6.01 -17.45
CA LYS A 213 -19.60 5.56 -18.28
C LYS A 213 -19.24 4.09 -18.04
N ALA A 214 -19.29 3.62 -16.80
CA ALA A 214 -19.05 2.23 -16.48
C ALA A 214 -20.02 1.30 -17.22
N LEU A 215 -21.32 1.65 -17.24
CA LEU A 215 -22.33 0.90 -17.96
C LEU A 215 -22.16 1.02 -19.51
N GLU A 216 -21.74 2.17 -20.02
CA GLU A 216 -21.40 2.33 -21.43
C GLU A 216 -20.24 1.43 -21.85
N TYR A 217 -19.17 1.40 -21.07
CA TYR A 217 -18.04 0.51 -21.28
C TYR A 217 -18.45 -0.97 -21.19
N MET A 218 -19.31 -1.33 -20.22
CA MET A 218 -19.80 -2.72 -20.13
C MET A 218 -20.60 -3.12 -21.36
N LYS A 219 -21.49 -2.26 -21.87
CA LYS A 219 -22.24 -2.53 -23.10
C LYS A 219 -21.32 -2.72 -24.31
N ALA A 220 -20.27 -1.90 -24.42
CA ALA A 220 -19.26 -2.04 -25.47
C ALA A 220 -18.50 -3.37 -25.32
N ALA A 221 -18.08 -3.71 -24.11
CA ALA A 221 -17.40 -4.96 -23.82
C ALA A 221 -18.26 -6.18 -24.18
N VAL A 222 -19.55 -6.18 -23.82
CA VAL A 222 -20.48 -7.25 -24.18
C VAL A 222 -20.60 -7.41 -25.70
N ALA A 223 -20.72 -6.30 -26.45
CA ALA A 223 -20.80 -6.34 -27.91
C ALA A 223 -19.53 -6.94 -28.56
N GLU A 224 -18.38 -6.73 -27.94
CA GLU A 224 -17.08 -7.24 -28.43
C GLU A 224 -16.81 -8.67 -28.02
N LEU A 225 -17.16 -9.05 -26.78
CA LEU A 225 -16.86 -10.34 -26.16
C LEU A 225 -17.89 -11.43 -26.50
N CYS A 226 -19.16 -11.07 -26.76
CA CYS A 226 -20.21 -12.05 -26.99
C CYS A 226 -20.43 -12.36 -28.49
N GLU A 227 -20.95 -13.55 -28.74
CA GLU A 227 -21.52 -13.93 -30.05
C GLU A 227 -22.75 -13.08 -30.40
N ALA A 228 -23.33 -13.31 -31.54
CA ALA A 228 -24.50 -12.54 -32.05
C ALA A 228 -25.75 -12.68 -31.12
N ASP A 229 -25.80 -13.68 -30.25
CA ASP A 229 -26.87 -13.84 -29.27
C ASP A 229 -26.77 -12.86 -28.08
N GLY A 230 -25.65 -12.16 -27.97
CA GLY A 230 -25.38 -11.17 -26.89
C GLY A 230 -25.12 -11.75 -25.50
N VAL A 231 -24.98 -13.08 -25.39
CA VAL A 231 -24.78 -13.75 -24.09
C VAL A 231 -23.68 -14.83 -24.10
N THR A 232 -23.43 -15.48 -25.22
CA THR A 232 -22.39 -16.53 -25.35
C THR A 232 -21.02 -15.85 -25.53
N LEU A 233 -20.07 -16.12 -24.65
CA LEU A 233 -18.71 -15.57 -24.73
C LEU A 233 -17.90 -16.27 -25.82
N LYS A 234 -17.28 -15.48 -26.70
CA LYS A 234 -16.43 -15.97 -27.79
C LYS A 234 -15.19 -16.68 -27.25
N GLY A 235 -14.96 -17.89 -27.74
CA GLY A 235 -13.75 -18.66 -27.40
C GLY A 235 -13.71 -19.22 -25.98
N VAL A 236 -14.76 -19.06 -25.19
CA VAL A 236 -14.84 -19.59 -23.83
C VAL A 236 -15.60 -20.93 -23.83
N ALA A 237 -14.92 -21.99 -23.41
CA ALA A 237 -15.54 -23.30 -23.24
C ALA A 237 -16.14 -23.42 -21.84
N PRO A 238 -17.39 -23.92 -21.69
CA PRO A 238 -17.96 -24.22 -20.37
C PRO A 238 -17.09 -25.22 -19.59
N GLY A 239 -16.99 -25.01 -18.29
CA GLY A 239 -16.22 -25.89 -17.42
C GLY A 239 -16.35 -25.55 -15.97
N LYS A 240 -15.65 -26.31 -15.14
CA LYS A 240 -15.51 -26.03 -13.70
C LYS A 240 -14.06 -25.78 -13.39
N VAL A 241 -13.82 -24.85 -12.47
CA VAL A 241 -12.48 -24.55 -11.94
C VAL A 241 -12.53 -24.55 -10.42
N ASP A 242 -11.42 -24.95 -9.78
CA ASP A 242 -11.24 -24.85 -8.34
C ASP A 242 -10.35 -23.64 -8.05
N MET A 243 -10.89 -22.71 -7.29
CA MET A 243 -10.18 -21.49 -6.84
C MET A 243 -10.39 -21.33 -5.34
N LEU A 244 -9.41 -21.74 -4.54
CA LEU A 244 -9.50 -21.59 -3.09
C LEU A 244 -9.65 -20.10 -2.70
N PRO A 245 -10.45 -19.78 -1.70
CA PRO A 245 -11.21 -20.68 -0.82
C PRO A 245 -12.52 -21.23 -1.41
N ILE A 246 -12.81 -20.96 -2.67
CA ILE A 246 -13.96 -21.49 -3.41
C ILE A 246 -13.52 -22.80 -4.04
N THR A 247 -14.04 -23.94 -3.53
CA THR A 247 -13.63 -25.27 -3.97
C THR A 247 -14.29 -25.74 -5.26
N GLU A 248 -15.39 -25.11 -5.65
CA GLU A 248 -16.09 -25.42 -6.88
C GLU A 248 -16.68 -24.13 -7.48
N PHE A 249 -16.12 -23.70 -8.58
CA PHE A 249 -16.50 -22.51 -9.31
C PHE A 249 -17.02 -22.90 -10.70
N ASN A 250 -18.25 -22.54 -11.01
CA ASN A 250 -18.87 -22.92 -12.28
C ASN A 250 -18.68 -21.84 -13.32
N VAL A 251 -18.16 -22.23 -14.48
CA VAL A 251 -18.06 -21.41 -15.68
C VAL A 251 -18.94 -22.02 -16.75
N ASP A 252 -19.87 -21.28 -17.31
CA ASP A 252 -20.76 -21.76 -18.37
C ASP A 252 -20.48 -21.13 -19.75
N GLY A 253 -19.52 -20.22 -19.84
CA GLY A 253 -19.14 -19.52 -21.06
C GLY A 253 -20.19 -18.53 -21.55
N LYS A 254 -21.03 -18.03 -20.66
CA LYS A 254 -22.11 -17.09 -20.95
C LYS A 254 -22.16 -15.98 -19.92
N LEU A 255 -22.85 -14.91 -20.27
CA LEU A 255 -23.21 -13.88 -19.31
C LEU A 255 -24.25 -14.40 -18.29
N PRO A 256 -24.14 -13.98 -17.03
CA PRO A 256 -23.14 -13.07 -16.48
C PRO A 256 -21.75 -13.70 -16.39
N ILE A 257 -20.69 -12.91 -16.58
CA ILE A 257 -19.33 -13.35 -16.29
C ILE A 257 -19.21 -13.58 -14.79
N ASP A 258 -18.79 -14.77 -14.41
CA ASP A 258 -18.45 -15.08 -13.02
C ASP A 258 -17.04 -14.59 -12.69
N ILE A 259 -16.91 -13.78 -11.63
CA ILE A 259 -15.63 -13.22 -11.18
C ILE A 259 -15.41 -13.54 -9.71
N VAL A 260 -14.27 -14.16 -9.40
CA VAL A 260 -13.86 -14.38 -8.01
C VAL A 260 -13.11 -13.15 -7.51
N TYR A 261 -13.73 -12.44 -6.57
CA TYR A 261 -13.06 -11.42 -5.78
C TYR A 261 -12.53 -12.03 -4.50
N SER A 262 -11.21 -12.16 -4.40
CA SER A 262 -10.54 -12.73 -3.25
C SER A 262 -9.97 -11.64 -2.34
N SER A 263 -10.16 -11.81 -1.03
CA SER A 263 -9.63 -10.91 0.00
C SER A 263 -9.21 -11.67 1.27
N GLY A 264 -8.60 -10.96 2.21
CA GLY A 264 -8.41 -11.47 3.57
C GLY A 264 -9.74 -11.61 4.32
N SER A 265 -9.68 -12.21 5.51
CA SER A 265 -10.86 -12.56 6.32
C SER A 265 -11.11 -11.61 7.50
N SER A 266 -10.41 -10.47 7.60
CA SER A 266 -10.75 -9.46 8.61
C SER A 266 -12.10 -8.81 8.30
N ASP A 267 -12.80 -8.36 9.34
CA ASP A 267 -14.10 -7.70 9.19
C ASP A 267 -14.06 -6.52 8.20
N THR A 268 -12.96 -5.76 8.22
CA THR A 268 -12.75 -4.63 7.33
C THR A 268 -12.61 -5.07 5.87
N GLU A 269 -11.82 -6.13 5.61
CA GLU A 269 -11.63 -6.67 4.27
C GLU A 269 -12.91 -7.31 3.73
N MET A 270 -13.66 -8.03 4.56
CA MET A 270 -14.95 -8.60 4.17
C MET A 270 -16.01 -7.52 3.88
N LYS A 271 -16.04 -6.45 4.66
CA LYS A 271 -16.92 -5.27 4.38
C LYS A 271 -16.54 -4.63 3.04
N LYS A 272 -15.25 -4.41 2.79
CA LYS A 272 -14.75 -3.85 1.53
C LYS A 272 -15.13 -4.73 0.34
N ALA A 273 -14.88 -6.04 0.43
CA ALA A 273 -15.23 -7.00 -0.61
C ALA A 273 -16.73 -6.98 -0.93
N THR A 274 -17.58 -6.93 0.10
CA THR A 274 -19.04 -6.83 -0.04
C THR A 274 -19.45 -5.53 -0.74
N LEU A 275 -18.82 -4.40 -0.41
CA LEU A 275 -19.09 -3.12 -1.09
C LEU A 275 -18.71 -3.17 -2.56
N VAL A 276 -17.52 -3.70 -2.90
CA VAL A 276 -17.09 -3.82 -4.30
C VAL A 276 -18.05 -4.72 -5.09
N LYS A 277 -18.41 -5.89 -4.54
CA LYS A 277 -19.44 -6.75 -5.15
C LYS A 277 -20.72 -5.98 -5.45
N ASN A 278 -21.25 -5.26 -4.47
CA ASN A 278 -22.49 -4.51 -4.62
C ASN A 278 -22.37 -3.40 -5.66
N MET A 279 -21.24 -2.69 -5.71
CA MET A 279 -20.99 -1.66 -6.74
C MET A 279 -20.98 -2.28 -8.13
N LEU A 280 -20.19 -3.33 -8.35
CA LEU A 280 -20.04 -3.95 -9.66
C LEU A 280 -21.39 -4.52 -10.16
N GLU A 281 -22.09 -5.31 -9.33
CA GLU A 281 -23.38 -5.90 -9.71
C GLU A 281 -24.51 -4.87 -9.90
N THR A 282 -24.45 -3.76 -9.14
CA THR A 282 -25.47 -2.71 -9.26
C THR A 282 -25.25 -1.80 -10.47
N TYR A 283 -24.01 -1.38 -10.69
CA TYR A 283 -23.71 -0.38 -11.73
C TYR A 283 -23.48 -0.98 -13.10
N LEU A 284 -23.01 -2.23 -13.16
CA LEU A 284 -22.77 -2.93 -14.42
C LEU A 284 -23.92 -3.87 -14.85
N GLY A 285 -24.83 -4.19 -13.90
CA GLY A 285 -25.96 -5.09 -14.10
C GLY A 285 -25.60 -6.55 -13.76
N LYS A 286 -26.48 -7.21 -13.00
CA LYS A 286 -26.33 -8.63 -12.65
C LYS A 286 -26.49 -9.58 -13.84
N GLU A 287 -27.04 -9.11 -14.92
CA GLU A 287 -27.11 -9.81 -16.21
C GLU A 287 -25.76 -9.87 -16.92
N ASN A 288 -24.82 -9.00 -16.57
CA ASN A 288 -23.49 -8.89 -17.20
C ASN A 288 -22.38 -9.49 -16.32
N ILE A 289 -22.51 -9.40 -15.00
CA ILE A 289 -21.45 -9.78 -14.07
C ILE A 289 -22.03 -10.37 -12.77
N ASN A 290 -21.40 -11.44 -12.26
CA ASN A 290 -21.69 -12.05 -10.99
C ASN A 290 -20.39 -12.14 -10.17
N VAL A 291 -20.30 -11.42 -9.03
CA VAL A 291 -19.11 -11.40 -8.20
C VAL A 291 -19.23 -12.43 -7.08
N ILE A 292 -18.29 -13.35 -7.05
CA ILE A 292 -18.21 -14.44 -6.05
C ILE A 292 -17.11 -14.05 -5.06
N LEU A 293 -17.46 -13.94 -3.77
CA LEU A 293 -16.51 -13.55 -2.73
C LEU A 293 -15.77 -14.75 -2.17
N GLY A 294 -14.43 -14.67 -2.14
CA GLY A 294 -13.55 -15.64 -1.53
C GLY A 294 -12.69 -15.00 -0.43
N TYR A 295 -12.49 -15.71 0.69
CA TYR A 295 -11.71 -15.20 1.82
C TYR A 295 -10.60 -16.17 2.19
N SER A 296 -9.36 -15.66 2.31
CA SER A 296 -8.25 -16.46 2.85
C SER A 296 -8.42 -16.68 4.35
N SER A 297 -7.99 -17.86 4.83
CA SER A 297 -8.10 -18.21 6.25
C SER A 297 -6.87 -17.81 7.08
N ASN A 298 -5.69 -17.80 6.49
CA ASN A 298 -4.42 -17.53 7.15
C ASN A 298 -3.59 -16.49 6.42
N SER A 299 -3.05 -16.82 5.25
CA SER A 299 -2.17 -15.95 4.49
C SER A 299 -2.77 -15.65 3.11
N PHE A 300 -3.13 -14.40 2.89
CA PHE A 300 -3.64 -13.96 1.60
C PHE A 300 -2.61 -14.19 0.47
N SER A 301 -1.34 -13.87 0.70
CA SER A 301 -0.30 -14.13 -0.29
C SER A 301 -0.18 -15.61 -0.63
N ALA A 302 0.01 -16.48 0.37
CA ALA A 302 0.28 -17.89 0.14
C ALA A 302 -0.95 -18.69 -0.33
N GLU A 303 -2.16 -18.33 0.12
CA GLU A 303 -3.39 -19.08 -0.21
C GLU A 303 -4.07 -18.56 -1.48
N VAL A 304 -3.88 -17.29 -1.82
CA VAL A 304 -4.59 -16.60 -2.89
C VAL A 304 -3.64 -16.17 -4.00
N LEU A 305 -2.72 -15.24 -3.73
CA LEU A 305 -1.89 -14.64 -4.77
C LEU A 305 -0.93 -15.65 -5.39
N ASP A 306 -0.11 -16.34 -4.59
CA ASP A 306 0.91 -17.28 -5.05
C ASP A 306 0.32 -18.50 -5.77
N LEU A 307 -0.91 -18.86 -5.42
CA LEU A 307 -1.63 -19.95 -6.06
C LEU A 307 -2.49 -19.53 -7.25
N GLY A 308 -2.61 -18.23 -7.53
CA GLY A 308 -3.49 -17.71 -8.59
C GLY A 308 -4.97 -18.02 -8.35
N ASN A 309 -5.41 -18.05 -7.10
CA ASN A 309 -6.79 -18.37 -6.71
C ASN A 309 -7.66 -17.10 -6.62
N TRP A 310 -7.60 -16.26 -7.63
CA TRP A 310 -8.32 -14.98 -7.69
C TRP A 310 -8.49 -14.51 -9.12
N ASP A 311 -9.49 -13.68 -9.35
CA ASP A 311 -9.75 -12.99 -10.61
C ASP A 311 -9.50 -11.49 -10.47
N ILE A 312 -10.01 -10.89 -9.40
CA ILE A 312 -9.75 -9.52 -9.00
C ILE A 312 -9.40 -9.48 -7.53
N CYS A 313 -8.45 -8.67 -7.14
CA CYS A 313 -8.10 -8.46 -5.75
C CYS A 313 -7.65 -7.02 -5.48
N ASP A 314 -7.60 -6.69 -4.21
CA ASP A 314 -6.95 -5.51 -3.66
C ASP A 314 -5.51 -5.85 -3.34
N ASP A 315 -4.58 -5.03 -3.83
CA ASP A 315 -3.15 -5.14 -3.56
C ASP A 315 -2.62 -3.82 -3.01
N SER A 316 -1.46 -3.85 -2.41
CA SER A 316 -0.81 -2.66 -1.87
C SER A 316 0.70 -2.77 -1.87
N TYR A 317 1.36 -1.64 -2.03
CA TYR A 317 2.80 -1.60 -1.91
C TYR A 317 3.29 -0.29 -1.29
N GLY A 318 4.16 -0.43 -0.31
CA GLY A 318 4.87 0.70 0.29
C GLY A 318 6.09 1.07 -0.55
N PHE A 319 6.20 2.33 -0.88
CA PHE A 319 7.33 2.87 -1.62
C PHE A 319 8.65 2.63 -0.86
N ARG A 320 9.64 2.04 -1.48
CA ARG A 320 10.87 1.63 -0.79
C ARG A 320 12.03 2.59 -0.96
N TYR A 321 12.15 3.25 -2.11
CA TYR A 321 13.19 4.24 -2.42
C TYR A 321 12.66 5.30 -3.38
N ALA A 322 13.28 6.48 -3.42
CA ALA A 322 12.79 7.66 -4.13
C ALA A 322 13.08 7.58 -5.65
N ASP A 323 12.43 6.63 -6.33
CA ASP A 323 12.45 6.53 -7.79
C ASP A 323 11.19 5.81 -8.27
N PRO A 324 10.57 6.22 -9.38
CA PRO A 324 9.37 5.58 -9.91
C PRO A 324 9.54 4.09 -10.19
N SER A 325 10.75 3.63 -10.50
CA SER A 325 11.06 2.21 -10.73
C SER A 325 10.70 1.33 -9.54
N ALA A 326 10.67 1.87 -8.31
CA ALA A 326 10.33 1.11 -7.12
C ALA A 326 8.97 0.40 -7.19
N ASN A 327 8.02 1.00 -7.91
CA ASN A 327 6.67 0.46 -8.07
C ASN A 327 6.39 0.09 -9.55
N LEU A 328 6.78 0.92 -10.51
CA LEU A 328 6.41 0.73 -11.91
C LEU A 328 7.09 -0.47 -12.55
N ASN A 329 8.35 -0.77 -12.18
CA ASN A 329 9.01 -1.99 -12.68
C ASN A 329 8.32 -3.28 -12.20
N ARG A 330 7.47 -3.21 -11.17
CA ARG A 330 6.68 -4.34 -10.69
C ARG A 330 5.54 -4.74 -11.64
N CYS A 331 5.16 -3.86 -12.56
CA CYS A 331 4.11 -4.12 -13.56
C CYS A 331 4.67 -4.57 -14.92
N THR A 332 5.98 -4.80 -15.03
CA THR A 332 6.57 -5.34 -16.27
C THR A 332 6.38 -6.86 -16.38
N SER A 333 6.40 -7.36 -17.60
CA SER A 333 6.16 -8.78 -17.91
C SER A 333 7.23 -9.72 -17.35
N ASP A 334 8.44 -9.21 -17.10
CA ASP A 334 9.57 -9.96 -16.54
C ASP A 334 9.66 -9.92 -15.00
N TYR A 335 8.69 -9.27 -14.33
CA TYR A 335 8.70 -9.18 -12.88
C TYR A 335 7.99 -10.38 -12.23
N ASP A 336 8.76 -11.37 -11.80
CA ASP A 336 8.29 -12.68 -11.34
C ASP A 336 7.40 -12.65 -10.07
N ILE A 337 7.44 -11.57 -9.30
CA ILE A 337 6.82 -11.50 -7.96
C ILE A 337 5.40 -10.92 -8.03
N THR A 338 5.00 -10.32 -9.16
CA THR A 338 3.67 -9.72 -9.27
C THR A 338 2.63 -10.79 -9.62
N ALA A 339 1.69 -11.02 -8.70
CA ALA A 339 0.64 -12.00 -8.88
C ALA A 339 -0.30 -11.71 -10.07
N SER A 340 -0.35 -10.46 -10.56
CA SER A 340 -1.20 -10.04 -11.67
C SER A 340 -0.81 -10.62 -13.03
N ALA A 341 0.43 -11.11 -13.18
CA ALA A 341 0.94 -11.71 -14.42
C ALA A 341 0.75 -10.80 -15.65
N TYR A 342 1.23 -9.56 -15.55
CA TYR A 342 1.18 -8.62 -16.66
C TYR A 342 1.99 -9.11 -17.85
N ASP A 343 1.45 -8.97 -19.06
CA ASP A 343 2.13 -9.20 -20.34
C ASP A 343 1.78 -8.05 -21.28
N ILE A 344 2.54 -6.95 -21.16
CA ILE A 344 2.26 -5.68 -21.81
C ILE A 344 3.53 -5.14 -22.49
N PRO A 345 3.89 -5.65 -23.68
CA PRO A 345 5.15 -5.29 -24.35
C PRO A 345 5.35 -3.78 -24.56
N GLU A 346 4.28 -3.04 -24.81
CA GLU A 346 4.32 -1.58 -24.97
C GLU A 346 4.74 -0.90 -23.66
N TYR A 347 4.20 -1.35 -22.54
CA TYR A 347 4.55 -0.85 -21.22
C TYR A 347 6.00 -1.21 -20.86
N ASP A 348 6.42 -2.44 -21.11
CA ASP A 348 7.80 -2.90 -20.88
C ASP A 348 8.80 -2.03 -21.62
N ALA A 349 8.49 -1.68 -22.88
CA ALA A 349 9.35 -0.80 -23.67
C ALA A 349 9.41 0.63 -23.09
N MET A 350 8.29 1.16 -22.54
CA MET A 350 8.25 2.46 -21.88
C MET A 350 9.09 2.47 -20.61
N VAL A 351 8.95 1.45 -19.77
CA VAL A 351 9.73 1.29 -18.54
C VAL A 351 11.22 1.15 -18.85
N ALA A 352 11.60 0.31 -19.83
CA ALA A 352 12.98 0.15 -20.24
C ALA A 352 13.61 1.47 -20.74
N ALA A 353 12.87 2.29 -21.47
CA ALA A 353 13.31 3.60 -21.92
C ALA A 353 13.51 4.57 -20.74
N ALA A 354 12.57 4.57 -19.77
CA ALA A 354 12.67 5.36 -18.56
C ALA A 354 13.88 4.95 -17.69
N ASP A 355 14.12 3.64 -17.56
CA ASP A 355 15.27 3.11 -16.82
C ASP A 355 16.62 3.50 -17.44
N ALA A 356 16.68 3.62 -18.75
CA ALA A 356 17.87 4.08 -19.47
C ALA A 356 18.12 5.60 -19.37
N THR A 357 17.19 6.35 -18.81
CA THR A 357 17.27 7.81 -18.68
C THR A 357 17.81 8.18 -17.30
N TYR A 358 18.87 9.00 -17.24
CA TYR A 358 19.58 9.36 -16.01
C TYR A 358 19.32 10.78 -15.51
N ASP A 359 18.90 11.69 -16.36
CA ASP A 359 18.38 12.98 -15.92
C ASP A 359 17.06 12.77 -15.19
N ILE A 360 16.95 13.30 -13.97
CA ILE A 360 15.80 13.01 -13.09
C ILE A 360 14.50 13.53 -13.69
N GLY A 361 14.51 14.73 -14.28
CA GLY A 361 13.32 15.33 -14.86
C GLY A 361 12.83 14.57 -16.10
N GLU A 362 13.75 14.19 -17.00
CA GLU A 362 13.43 13.38 -18.18
C GLU A 362 12.99 11.97 -17.78
N ARG A 363 13.65 11.38 -16.78
CA ARG A 363 13.30 10.07 -16.21
C ARG A 363 11.88 10.08 -15.63
N TYR A 364 11.55 11.11 -14.83
CA TYR A 364 10.21 11.24 -14.25
C TYR A 364 9.13 11.47 -15.32
N ALA A 365 9.44 12.24 -16.36
CA ALA A 365 8.53 12.41 -17.48
C ALA A 365 8.25 11.07 -18.21
N ALA A 366 9.29 10.28 -18.47
CA ALA A 366 9.16 8.99 -19.12
C ALA A 366 8.36 7.98 -18.28
N TYR A 367 8.64 7.89 -16.97
CA TYR A 367 7.86 7.06 -16.07
C TYR A 367 6.41 7.53 -15.90
N ALA A 368 6.15 8.84 -15.92
CA ALA A 368 4.81 9.37 -15.86
C ALA A 368 3.95 8.92 -17.04
N GLU A 369 4.52 8.85 -18.24
CA GLU A 369 3.84 8.30 -19.42
C GLU A 369 3.59 6.79 -19.29
N ALA A 370 4.53 6.03 -18.69
CA ALA A 370 4.33 4.61 -18.40
C ALA A 370 3.20 4.39 -17.37
N GLU A 371 3.16 5.18 -16.29
CA GLU A 371 2.05 5.10 -15.32
C GLU A 371 0.71 5.45 -15.97
N LEU A 372 0.67 6.52 -16.77
CA LEU A 372 -0.53 6.91 -17.51
C LEU A 372 -1.01 5.81 -18.44
N TYR A 373 -0.11 5.06 -19.07
CA TYR A 373 -0.50 3.92 -19.89
C TYR A 373 -1.28 2.88 -19.09
N LEU A 374 -0.82 2.51 -17.90
CA LEU A 374 -1.54 1.57 -17.03
C LEU A 374 -2.91 2.11 -16.60
N LEU A 375 -2.99 3.39 -16.25
CA LEU A 375 -4.23 4.03 -15.81
C LEU A 375 -5.24 4.21 -16.95
N ASP A 376 -4.80 4.73 -18.10
CA ASP A 376 -5.64 5.00 -19.26
C ASP A 376 -6.26 3.72 -19.86
N HIS A 377 -5.50 2.62 -19.84
CA HIS A 377 -5.94 1.30 -20.32
C HIS A 377 -6.54 0.41 -19.21
N ALA A 378 -6.71 0.97 -18.01
CA ALA A 378 -7.34 0.30 -16.87
C ALA A 378 -6.70 -1.07 -16.52
N TYR A 379 -5.37 -1.13 -16.50
CA TYR A 379 -4.64 -2.33 -16.05
C TYR A 379 -4.67 -2.47 -14.51
N LEU A 380 -4.72 -1.35 -13.81
CA LEU A 380 -4.88 -1.28 -12.36
C LEU A 380 -5.67 -0.02 -11.98
N LYS A 381 -6.26 0.00 -10.79
CA LYS A 381 -6.99 1.15 -10.26
C LYS A 381 -6.47 1.50 -8.87
N PRO A 382 -5.60 2.52 -8.72
CA PRO A 382 -5.33 3.11 -7.41
C PRO A 382 -6.62 3.70 -6.84
N TYR A 383 -6.82 3.55 -5.52
CA TYR A 383 -8.01 4.09 -4.89
C TYR A 383 -7.74 4.70 -3.51
N MET A 384 -6.69 4.25 -2.81
CA MET A 384 -6.46 4.68 -1.43
C MET A 384 -4.97 4.78 -1.10
N SER A 385 -4.61 5.71 -0.23
CA SER A 385 -3.30 5.79 0.42
C SER A 385 -3.31 5.01 1.74
N GLY A 386 -2.17 4.45 2.12
CA GLY A 386 -1.96 3.96 3.48
C GLY A 386 -1.76 5.09 4.49
N GLY A 387 -1.71 4.75 5.77
CA GLY A 387 -1.59 5.70 6.88
C GLY A 387 -2.93 6.15 7.43
N GLY A 388 -2.95 7.32 8.06
CA GLY A 388 -4.17 7.89 8.61
C GLY A 388 -4.76 7.10 9.77
N SER A 389 -3.93 6.51 10.60
CA SER A 389 -4.37 5.89 11.84
C SER A 389 -4.61 6.95 12.90
N TYR A 390 -5.61 6.76 13.73
CA TYR A 390 -5.79 7.57 14.93
C TYR A 390 -4.76 7.20 15.98
N ASN A 391 -4.08 8.21 16.52
CA ASN A 391 -3.01 8.00 17.49
C ASN A 391 -3.17 8.90 18.70
N MET A 392 -2.66 8.39 19.82
CA MET A 392 -2.38 9.17 21.03
C MET A 392 -0.92 8.94 21.43
N THR A 393 -0.20 9.99 21.79
CA THR A 393 1.23 9.88 22.10
C THR A 393 1.71 10.89 23.15
N ARG A 394 2.77 10.50 23.89
CA ARG A 394 3.64 11.39 24.69
C ARG A 394 4.97 11.63 23.97
N LEU A 395 5.28 10.83 22.92
CA LEU A 395 6.42 11.12 22.05
C LEU A 395 6.11 12.38 21.26
N VAL A 396 6.99 13.38 21.33
CA VAL A 396 6.80 14.64 20.62
C VAL A 396 6.91 14.39 19.11
N PRO A 397 5.84 14.60 18.35
CA PRO A 397 5.85 14.42 16.88
C PRO A 397 6.96 15.24 16.23
N TYR A 398 7.57 14.69 15.19
CA TYR A 398 8.66 15.33 14.42
C TYR A 398 9.95 15.62 15.19
N SER A 399 10.08 15.14 16.44
CA SER A 399 11.36 15.21 17.19
C SER A 399 12.40 14.21 16.67
N THR A 400 11.98 13.21 15.91
CA THR A 400 12.84 12.24 15.23
C THR A 400 13.03 12.59 13.75
N PRO A 401 14.13 12.15 13.10
CA PRO A 401 14.30 12.35 11.67
C PRO A 401 13.12 11.78 10.88
N GLY A 402 12.53 12.59 10.02
CA GLY A 402 11.48 12.15 9.11
C GLY A 402 12.03 11.32 7.95
N GLY A 403 11.22 10.39 7.45
CA GLY A 403 11.55 9.61 6.25
C GLY A 403 10.38 8.76 5.79
N TYR A 404 10.15 8.74 4.48
CA TYR A 404 9.10 7.91 3.88
C TYR A 404 9.55 6.47 3.64
N PHE A 405 10.85 6.24 3.47
CA PHE A 405 11.41 4.94 3.09
C PHE A 405 12.66 4.59 3.86
N GLY A 406 13.02 3.32 3.78
CA GLY A 406 14.22 2.77 4.39
C GLY A 406 14.22 2.85 5.89
N LEU A 407 15.40 2.77 6.47
CA LEU A 407 15.61 2.80 7.91
C LEU A 407 15.40 4.19 8.53
N GLY A 408 15.34 5.26 7.72
CA GLY A 408 15.19 6.64 8.17
C GLY A 408 13.99 6.83 9.10
N ARG A 409 12.86 6.25 8.75
CA ARG A 409 11.59 6.34 9.49
C ARG A 409 11.59 5.63 10.86
N TYR A 410 12.56 4.77 11.13
CA TYR A 410 12.65 4.02 12.40
C TYR A 410 13.72 4.55 13.35
N LYS A 411 14.44 5.59 12.96
CA LYS A 411 15.50 6.16 13.81
C LYS A 411 14.89 6.98 14.93
N MET A 412 15.28 6.65 16.17
CA MET A 412 14.85 7.36 17.38
C MET A 412 15.87 8.41 17.83
N LYS A 413 16.65 8.96 16.90
CA LYS A 413 17.56 10.07 17.17
C LYS A 413 16.79 11.32 17.54
N GLY A 414 17.18 11.98 18.63
CA GLY A 414 16.56 13.22 19.09
C GLY A 414 15.13 13.05 19.62
N ALA A 415 14.63 11.82 19.75
CA ALA A 415 13.27 11.57 20.23
C ALA A 415 13.02 12.21 21.60
N LEU A 416 11.95 12.99 21.69
CA LEU A 416 11.55 13.67 22.92
C LEU A 416 10.25 13.08 23.46
N ILE A 417 10.16 12.86 24.75
CA ILE A 417 8.95 12.44 25.46
C ILE A 417 8.54 13.57 26.40
N GLN A 418 7.26 13.90 26.42
CA GLN A 418 6.67 14.82 27.36
C GLN A 418 5.76 14.07 28.38
N GLU A 419 5.55 14.67 29.52
CA GLU A 419 4.80 14.07 30.63
C GLU A 419 3.30 13.96 30.32
N THR A 420 2.74 15.02 29.72
CA THR A 420 1.35 15.05 29.27
C THR A 420 1.24 14.54 27.83
N PRO A 421 0.13 13.88 27.45
CA PRO A 421 -0.09 13.52 26.06
C PRO A 421 -0.10 14.73 25.13
N VAL A 422 0.30 14.53 23.88
CA VAL A 422 0.26 15.55 22.82
C VAL A 422 -1.20 15.79 22.43
N THR A 423 -1.63 17.05 22.42
CA THR A 423 -2.97 17.39 21.92
C THR A 423 -3.02 17.44 20.40
N SER A 424 -4.22 17.29 19.83
CA SER A 424 -4.43 17.44 18.37
C SER A 424 -4.01 18.83 17.86
N GLU A 425 -4.23 19.88 18.65
CA GLU A 425 -3.77 21.23 18.33
C GLU A 425 -2.24 21.33 18.36
N GLN A 426 -1.60 20.78 19.41
CA GLN A 426 -0.14 20.73 19.50
C GLN A 426 0.48 19.94 18.34
N HIS A 427 -0.12 18.81 17.96
CA HIS A 427 0.29 18.03 16.78
C HIS A 427 0.26 18.87 15.51
N THR A 428 -0.84 19.59 15.28
CA THR A 428 -1.01 20.48 14.11
C THR A 428 0.04 21.58 14.07
N GLN A 429 0.34 22.20 15.22
CA GLN A 429 1.36 23.24 15.32
C GLN A 429 2.78 22.69 15.03
N LEU A 430 3.12 21.52 15.60
CA LEU A 430 4.40 20.86 15.36
C LEU A 430 4.57 20.44 13.90
N LYS A 431 3.48 19.97 13.26
CA LYS A 431 3.50 19.67 11.83
C LYS A 431 3.79 20.91 10.99
N ALA A 432 3.10 22.00 11.24
CA ALA A 432 3.30 23.24 10.50
C ALA A 432 4.74 23.78 10.66
N GLN A 433 5.32 23.66 11.84
CA GLN A 433 6.71 24.00 12.09
C GLN A 433 7.68 23.11 11.30
N TYR A 434 7.48 21.80 11.37
CA TYR A 434 8.28 20.82 10.63
C TYR A 434 8.24 21.03 9.12
N ASP A 435 7.04 21.27 8.57
CA ASP A 435 6.86 21.54 7.14
C ASP A 435 7.57 22.83 6.71
N ALA A 436 7.53 23.87 7.55
CA ALA A 436 8.24 25.12 7.29
C ALA A 436 9.77 24.95 7.33
N GLU A 437 10.29 24.19 8.29
CA GLU A 437 11.71 23.87 8.38
C GLU A 437 12.20 23.06 7.17
N LYS A 438 11.40 22.06 6.75
CA LYS A 438 11.66 21.24 5.57
C LYS A 438 11.68 22.09 4.28
N ALA A 439 10.71 22.98 4.13
CA ALA A 439 10.66 23.90 3.00
C ALA A 439 11.85 24.89 2.97
N ALA A 440 12.30 25.34 4.13
CA ALA A 440 13.48 26.21 4.23
C ALA A 440 14.77 25.47 3.81
N LEU A 441 14.92 24.19 4.19
CA LEU A 441 16.06 23.37 3.77
C LEU A 441 16.07 23.07 2.26
N ALA A 442 14.90 22.95 1.64
CA ALA A 442 14.78 22.71 0.21
C ALA A 442 15.13 23.96 -0.65
N ASN A 443 15.06 25.17 -0.06
CA ASN A 443 15.31 26.44 -0.73
C ASN A 443 16.69 27.06 -0.41
N GLY A 444 17.51 26.45 0.41
CA GLY A 444 18.86 26.89 0.82
C GLY A 444 19.96 26.01 0.27
#